data_c7057ab24885c4828125e81683841f6a
#
_entry.id   c7057ab24885c4828125e81683841f6a
#
_cell.length_a   1.000
_cell.length_b   1.000
_cell.length_c   1.000
_cell.angle_alpha   90.00
_cell.angle_beta   90.00
_cell.angle_gamma   90.00
#
_symmetry.space_group_name_H-M   'P 1'
#
loop_
_entity.id
_entity.type
_entity.pdbx_description
1 polymer ?
#
loop_
_entity_poly.entity_id
_entity_poly.type
_entity_poly.pdbx_seq_one_letter_code
_entity_poly.pdbx_strand_id
1 'polypeptide(L)'
;MRVLGIESSSLVASVAIVTDGILTAEYTVNLKKTHSQTLLPMIDEVIRMLEIELDTIDAIAVSGGPGSFTGLRIGSATAKGLGLAMKKPLIHVPTVDAMAYNLYGTDALICPIMDARRNQVYTGLYHFREEFEIVKEQQPADIKELVEELNGRGERVIFLGDGVPPYRAVIEELIKVPHRFAPAHVNRQRAASVAALGSVYLAEGKTETAMEHKPDYLRKSQAERER
;
A
#
# COMPACT_ATOMS: atom_id res chain seq x y z
N MET A 1 6.76 20.25 -4.77
CA MET A 1 6.72 18.86 -5.24
C MET A 1 5.32 18.30 -5.01
N ARG A 2 4.67 17.84 -6.07
CA ARG A 2 3.29 17.33 -6.02
C ARG A 2 3.24 15.90 -6.56
N VAL A 3 2.79 14.95 -5.74
CA VAL A 3 2.74 13.53 -6.09
C VAL A 3 1.29 13.04 -6.06
N LEU A 4 0.85 12.41 -7.16
CA LEU A 4 -0.40 11.68 -7.24
C LEU A 4 -0.18 10.25 -6.77
N GLY A 5 -0.87 9.82 -5.72
CA GLY A 5 -0.88 8.44 -5.23
C GLY A 5 -2.07 7.66 -5.76
N ILE A 6 -1.83 6.40 -6.15
CA ILE A 6 -2.86 5.45 -6.61
C ILE A 6 -2.73 4.15 -5.82
N GLU A 7 -3.81 3.76 -5.14
CA GLU A 7 -3.91 2.50 -4.40
C GLU A 7 -5.06 1.65 -4.93
N SER A 8 -4.75 0.43 -5.34
CA SER A 8 -5.72 -0.54 -5.89
C SER A 8 -5.36 -2.00 -5.61
N SER A 9 -4.40 -2.21 -4.71
CA SER A 9 -3.84 -3.54 -4.43
C SER A 9 -4.79 -4.49 -3.68
N SER A 10 -5.88 -3.96 -3.12
CA SER A 10 -6.87 -4.72 -2.33
C SER A 10 -8.31 -4.40 -2.77
N LEU A 11 -9.26 -4.56 -1.85
CA LEU A 11 -10.65 -4.10 -2.07
C LEU A 11 -10.75 -2.58 -2.10
N VAL A 12 -9.81 -1.89 -1.45
CA VAL A 12 -9.75 -0.43 -1.42
C VAL A 12 -9.41 0.12 -2.79
N ALA A 13 -10.17 1.12 -3.24
CA ALA A 13 -9.80 2.06 -4.28
C ALA A 13 -9.50 3.41 -3.63
N SER A 14 -8.30 3.92 -3.82
CA SER A 14 -7.91 5.20 -3.21
C SER A 14 -7.01 5.99 -4.15
N VAL A 15 -7.21 7.31 -4.17
CA VAL A 15 -6.35 8.28 -4.86
C VAL A 15 -6.05 9.43 -3.92
N ALA A 16 -4.86 10.01 -4.00
CA ALA A 16 -4.47 11.13 -3.15
C ALA A 16 -3.50 12.06 -3.86
N ILE A 17 -3.48 13.31 -3.44
CA ILE A 17 -2.47 14.30 -3.82
C ILE A 17 -1.72 14.74 -2.55
N VAL A 18 -0.41 14.59 -2.58
CA VAL A 18 0.50 15.17 -1.59
C VAL A 18 1.27 16.31 -2.26
N THR A 19 1.20 17.51 -1.68
CA THR A 19 1.91 18.69 -2.16
C THR A 19 2.81 19.23 -1.07
N ASP A 20 4.12 19.26 -1.30
CA ASP A 20 5.13 19.80 -0.37
C ASP A 20 5.01 19.25 1.07
N GLY A 21 4.81 17.91 1.17
CA GLY A 21 4.64 17.21 2.45
C GLY A 21 3.25 17.33 3.08
N ILE A 22 2.30 18.01 2.43
CA ILE A 22 0.92 18.17 2.91
C ILE A 22 -0.01 17.25 2.10
N LEU A 23 -0.80 16.43 2.77
CA LEU A 23 -1.91 15.71 2.15
C LEU A 23 -2.99 16.73 1.74
N THR A 24 -3.02 17.08 0.46
CA THR A 24 -3.93 18.09 -0.08
C THR A 24 -5.34 17.54 -0.33
N ALA A 25 -5.41 16.31 -0.79
CA ALA A 25 -6.69 15.58 -0.95
C ALA A 25 -6.48 14.08 -0.90
N GLU A 26 -7.49 13.35 -0.42
CA GLU A 26 -7.60 11.90 -0.52
C GLU A 26 -9.05 11.52 -0.77
N TYR A 27 -9.26 10.64 -1.75
CA TYR A 27 -10.55 10.00 -2.00
C TYR A 27 -10.38 8.48 -1.85
N THR A 28 -10.95 7.91 -0.80
CA THR A 28 -10.83 6.49 -0.47
C THR A 28 -12.20 5.85 -0.36
N VAL A 29 -12.39 4.72 -1.05
CA VAL A 29 -13.59 3.89 -0.98
C VAL A 29 -13.19 2.45 -0.69
N ASN A 30 -13.71 1.89 0.39
CA ASN A 30 -13.53 0.48 0.75
C ASN A 30 -14.83 -0.28 0.48
N LEU A 31 -15.13 -0.51 -0.79
CA LEU A 31 -16.36 -1.18 -1.23
C LEU A 31 -16.04 -2.07 -2.44
N LYS A 32 -16.77 -3.19 -2.55
CA LYS A 32 -16.64 -4.11 -3.70
C LYS A 32 -17.17 -3.46 -4.98
N LYS A 33 -16.31 -2.65 -5.61
CA LYS A 33 -16.51 -2.06 -6.95
C LYS A 33 -15.30 -2.36 -7.81
N THR A 34 -15.49 -2.34 -9.12
CA THR A 34 -14.41 -2.60 -10.08
C THR A 34 -13.50 -1.38 -10.20
N HIS A 35 -12.24 -1.50 -9.85
CA HIS A 35 -11.25 -0.40 -9.90
C HIS A 35 -11.17 0.29 -11.26
N SER A 36 -11.35 -0.45 -12.37
CA SER A 36 -11.37 0.14 -13.71
C SER A 36 -12.50 1.15 -13.95
N GLN A 37 -13.56 1.08 -13.14
CA GLN A 37 -14.68 2.03 -13.21
C GLN A 37 -14.56 3.17 -12.21
N THR A 38 -13.67 3.05 -11.22
CA THR A 38 -13.62 3.99 -10.09
C THR A 38 -12.38 4.86 -10.07
N LEU A 39 -11.20 4.34 -10.42
CA LEU A 39 -9.93 5.08 -10.24
C LEU A 39 -9.87 6.38 -11.05
N LEU A 40 -10.14 6.34 -12.35
CA LEU A 40 -10.08 7.55 -13.19
C LEU A 40 -11.12 8.60 -12.76
N PRO A 41 -12.41 8.26 -12.51
CA PRO A 41 -13.36 9.21 -11.94
C PRO A 41 -12.92 9.80 -10.58
N MET A 42 -12.29 9.01 -9.70
CA MET A 42 -11.78 9.52 -8.43
C MET A 42 -10.62 10.50 -8.62
N ILE A 43 -9.72 10.22 -9.57
CA ILE A 43 -8.62 11.13 -9.92
C ILE A 43 -9.19 12.43 -10.49
N ASP A 44 -10.11 12.35 -11.45
CA ASP A 44 -10.76 13.52 -12.05
C ASP A 44 -11.45 14.40 -10.98
N GLU A 45 -12.19 13.77 -10.06
CA GLU A 45 -12.87 14.48 -8.97
C GLU A 45 -11.86 15.20 -8.06
N VAL A 46 -10.76 14.55 -7.67
CA VAL A 46 -9.73 15.16 -6.83
C VAL A 46 -9.07 16.34 -7.54
N ILE A 47 -8.70 16.19 -8.81
CA ILE A 47 -8.09 17.26 -9.62
C ILE A 47 -9.04 18.45 -9.74
N ARG A 48 -10.32 18.17 -10.06
CA ARG A 48 -11.36 19.20 -10.21
C ARG A 48 -11.62 19.95 -8.90
N MET A 49 -11.71 19.24 -7.76
CA MET A 49 -11.94 19.85 -6.44
C MET A 49 -10.79 20.71 -5.97
N LEU A 50 -9.56 20.37 -6.37
CA LEU A 50 -8.36 21.16 -6.04
C LEU A 50 -8.09 22.30 -7.04
N GLU A 51 -8.86 22.34 -8.14
CA GLU A 51 -8.67 23.34 -9.22
C GLU A 51 -7.22 23.40 -9.72
N ILE A 52 -6.56 22.21 -9.83
CA ILE A 52 -5.17 22.11 -10.28
C ILE A 52 -5.07 21.60 -11.71
N GLU A 53 -4.03 22.04 -12.42
CA GLU A 53 -3.71 21.50 -13.73
C GLU A 53 -2.88 20.22 -13.60
N LEU A 54 -3.14 19.24 -14.48
CA LEU A 54 -2.46 17.94 -14.48
C LEU A 54 -0.94 18.04 -14.68
N ASP A 55 -0.47 19.04 -15.42
CA ASP A 55 0.95 19.28 -15.67
C ASP A 55 1.73 19.71 -14.41
N THR A 56 1.02 20.19 -13.38
CA THR A 56 1.60 20.54 -12.08
C THR A 56 1.93 19.35 -11.18
N ILE A 57 1.51 18.14 -11.57
CA ILE A 57 1.90 16.90 -10.91
C ILE A 57 3.33 16.56 -11.34
N ASP A 58 4.22 16.31 -10.38
CA ASP A 58 5.63 15.99 -10.64
C ASP A 58 5.87 14.51 -10.89
N ALA A 59 5.12 13.64 -10.20
CA ALA A 59 5.24 12.18 -10.33
C ALA A 59 3.94 11.46 -9.94
N ILE A 60 3.82 10.20 -10.35
CA ILE A 60 2.69 9.33 -10.03
C ILE A 60 3.22 8.14 -9.24
N ALA A 61 2.88 8.06 -7.96
CA ALA A 61 3.17 6.92 -7.10
C ALA A 61 2.03 5.90 -7.18
N VAL A 62 2.36 4.65 -7.35
CA VAL A 62 1.38 3.56 -7.45
C VAL A 62 1.76 2.40 -6.56
N SER A 63 0.79 1.83 -5.85
CA SER A 63 1.00 0.57 -5.13
C SER A 63 1.40 -0.54 -6.10
N GLY A 64 2.67 -0.98 -5.98
CA GLY A 64 3.31 -1.89 -6.92
C GLY A 64 3.09 -3.37 -6.60
N GLY A 65 2.53 -3.69 -5.47
CA GLY A 65 2.34 -5.06 -4.98
C GLY A 65 3.11 -5.34 -3.68
N PRO A 66 2.79 -6.47 -3.04
CA PRO A 66 1.84 -7.51 -3.41
C PRO A 66 0.38 -7.07 -3.28
N GLY A 67 -0.54 -7.87 -3.84
CA GLY A 67 -1.97 -7.61 -3.72
C GLY A 67 -2.83 -8.37 -4.72
N SER A 68 -4.05 -7.88 -4.93
CA SER A 68 -4.98 -8.38 -5.92
C SER A 68 -4.40 -8.28 -7.33
N PHE A 69 -4.25 -9.40 -8.01
CA PHE A 69 -3.70 -9.47 -9.37
C PHE A 69 -4.44 -8.53 -10.37
N THR A 70 -5.77 -8.51 -10.29
CA THR A 70 -6.59 -7.61 -11.13
C THR A 70 -6.43 -6.15 -10.69
N GLY A 71 -6.46 -5.89 -9.39
CA GLY A 71 -6.31 -4.55 -8.84
C GLY A 71 -4.97 -3.91 -9.23
N LEU A 72 -3.87 -4.62 -9.00
CA LEU A 72 -2.52 -4.16 -9.35
C LEU A 72 -2.38 -3.85 -10.85
N ARG A 73 -2.96 -4.67 -11.72
CA ARG A 73 -2.94 -4.41 -13.17
C ARG A 73 -3.73 -3.16 -13.54
N ILE A 74 -4.89 -2.94 -12.93
CA ILE A 74 -5.70 -1.75 -13.20
C ILE A 74 -4.98 -0.50 -12.71
N GLY A 75 -4.46 -0.48 -11.48
CA GLY A 75 -3.68 0.64 -10.94
C GLY A 75 -2.45 0.94 -11.79
N SER A 76 -1.66 -0.08 -12.11
CA SER A 76 -0.49 0.03 -12.97
C SER A 76 -0.85 0.59 -14.37
N ALA A 77 -1.91 0.07 -15.01
CA ALA A 77 -2.34 0.56 -16.32
C ALA A 77 -2.81 2.03 -16.26
N THR A 78 -3.53 2.41 -15.20
CA THR A 78 -3.96 3.79 -14.95
C THR A 78 -2.74 4.71 -14.77
N ALA A 79 -1.79 4.33 -13.90
CA ALA A 79 -0.56 5.10 -13.67
C ALA A 79 0.27 5.24 -14.96
N LYS A 80 0.44 4.15 -15.72
CA LYS A 80 1.17 4.16 -17.01
C LYS A 80 0.50 5.08 -18.03
N GLY A 81 -0.82 4.99 -18.18
CA GLY A 81 -1.57 5.86 -19.10
C GLY A 81 -1.40 7.33 -18.77
N LEU A 82 -1.54 7.69 -17.49
CA LEU A 82 -1.31 9.06 -17.02
C LEU A 82 0.15 9.49 -17.18
N GLY A 83 1.11 8.66 -16.77
CA GLY A 83 2.54 8.95 -16.89
C GLY A 83 2.97 9.21 -18.33
N LEU A 84 2.46 8.44 -19.30
CA LEU A 84 2.70 8.65 -20.72
C LEU A 84 2.06 9.95 -21.22
N ALA A 85 0.79 10.19 -20.89
CA ALA A 85 0.05 11.38 -21.35
C ALA A 85 0.66 12.68 -20.78
N MET A 86 1.06 12.66 -19.52
CA MET A 86 1.61 13.82 -18.82
C MET A 86 3.14 13.92 -18.93
N LYS A 87 3.82 12.91 -19.49
CA LYS A 87 5.28 12.79 -19.55
C LYS A 87 5.93 12.89 -18.15
N LYS A 88 5.32 12.22 -17.17
CA LYS A 88 5.79 12.21 -15.78
C LYS A 88 6.31 10.84 -15.39
N PRO A 89 7.31 10.78 -14.50
CA PRO A 89 7.83 9.52 -13.98
C PRO A 89 6.79 8.81 -13.10
N LEU A 90 6.92 7.50 -13.02
CA LEU A 90 6.22 6.66 -12.07
C LEU A 90 7.12 6.35 -10.88
N ILE A 91 6.49 6.07 -9.74
CA ILE A 91 7.15 5.62 -8.52
C ILE A 91 6.48 4.33 -8.09
N HIS A 92 7.23 3.25 -8.12
CA HIS A 92 6.80 1.97 -7.58
C HIS A 92 6.87 2.00 -6.05
N VAL A 93 5.74 1.86 -5.38
CA VAL A 93 5.68 1.81 -3.92
C VAL A 93 5.23 0.42 -3.48
N PRO A 94 6.06 -0.34 -2.75
CA PRO A 94 5.67 -1.63 -2.22
C PRO A 94 4.42 -1.50 -1.33
N THR A 95 3.42 -2.35 -1.56
CA THR A 95 2.10 -2.17 -0.91
C THR A 95 2.17 -2.33 0.61
N VAL A 96 2.99 -3.27 1.08
CA VAL A 96 3.11 -3.55 2.52
C VAL A 96 3.87 -2.42 3.22
N ASP A 97 4.87 -1.83 2.55
CA ASP A 97 5.62 -0.66 3.02
C ASP A 97 4.69 0.55 3.16
N ALA A 98 3.88 0.83 2.12
CA ALA A 98 2.90 1.91 2.15
C ALA A 98 1.88 1.75 3.30
N MET A 99 1.45 0.50 3.59
CA MET A 99 0.59 0.25 4.75
C MET A 99 1.31 0.52 6.07
N ALA A 100 2.56 0.07 6.23
CA ALA A 100 3.34 0.34 7.42
C ALA A 100 3.51 1.85 7.66
N TYR A 101 3.66 2.60 6.58
CA TYR A 101 3.81 4.06 6.59
C TYR A 101 2.61 4.81 7.20
N ASN A 102 1.44 4.17 7.37
CA ASN A 102 0.31 4.74 8.11
C ASN A 102 0.59 5.01 9.59
N LEU A 103 1.60 4.35 10.18
CA LEU A 103 1.79 4.30 11.64
C LEU A 103 3.07 5.02 12.10
N TYR A 104 3.22 6.28 11.69
CA TYR A 104 4.32 7.14 12.16
C TYR A 104 4.32 7.35 13.67
N GLY A 105 5.51 7.40 14.27
CA GLY A 105 5.72 7.78 15.66
C GLY A 105 5.35 6.69 16.69
N THR A 106 5.25 5.41 16.27
CA THR A 106 5.01 4.30 17.20
C THR A 106 6.31 3.61 17.62
N ASP A 107 6.40 3.24 18.90
CA ASP A 107 7.49 2.40 19.44
C ASP A 107 7.26 0.90 19.18
N ALA A 108 6.07 0.52 18.70
CA ALA A 108 5.76 -0.86 18.43
C ALA A 108 6.30 -1.29 17.05
N LEU A 109 6.62 -2.57 16.94
CA LEU A 109 6.88 -3.21 15.65
C LEU A 109 5.59 -3.19 14.82
N ILE A 110 5.64 -2.61 13.63
CA ILE A 110 4.52 -2.52 12.71
C ILE A 110 4.49 -3.78 11.87
N CYS A 111 3.38 -4.50 11.90
CA CYS A 111 3.17 -5.73 11.14
C CYS A 111 1.92 -5.62 10.25
N PRO A 112 2.04 -5.08 9.03
CA PRO A 112 0.97 -5.11 8.06
C PRO A 112 0.71 -6.55 7.62
N ILE A 113 -0.55 -6.93 7.48
CA ILE A 113 -0.95 -8.22 6.93
C ILE A 113 -2.04 -8.06 5.87
N MET A 114 -1.80 -8.58 4.67
CA MET A 114 -2.78 -8.66 3.59
C MET A 114 -3.20 -10.11 3.38
N ASP A 115 -4.49 -10.36 3.19
CA ASP A 115 -4.99 -11.72 2.96
C ASP A 115 -4.52 -12.28 1.61
N ALA A 116 -3.64 -13.28 1.66
CA ALA A 116 -3.17 -14.02 0.49
C ALA A 116 -3.89 -15.36 0.29
N ARG A 117 -4.98 -15.61 1.05
CA ARG A 117 -5.77 -16.84 1.08
C ARG A 117 -5.02 -18.05 1.66
N ARG A 118 -5.77 -19.08 2.09
CA ARG A 118 -5.24 -20.37 2.54
C ARG A 118 -4.23 -20.24 3.69
N ASN A 119 -4.58 -19.48 4.72
CA ASN A 119 -3.75 -19.18 5.90
C ASN A 119 -2.44 -18.45 5.58
N GLN A 120 -2.32 -17.91 4.37
CA GLN A 120 -1.17 -17.10 3.96
C GLN A 120 -1.52 -15.62 4.01
N VAL A 121 -0.53 -14.82 4.37
CA VAL A 121 -0.58 -13.36 4.32
C VAL A 121 0.61 -12.83 3.54
N TYR A 122 0.47 -11.66 2.92
CA TYR A 122 1.63 -10.85 2.57
C TYR A 122 1.92 -9.94 3.74
N THR A 123 3.16 -9.90 4.19
CA THR A 123 3.59 -9.16 5.37
C THR A 123 5.04 -8.71 5.25
N GLY A 124 5.41 -7.78 6.07
CA GLY A 124 6.76 -7.31 6.37
C GLY A 124 6.79 -6.80 7.80
N LEU A 125 7.94 -6.44 8.32
CA LEU A 125 8.09 -5.91 9.67
C LEU A 125 8.83 -4.57 9.60
N TYR A 126 8.32 -3.57 10.34
CA TYR A 126 8.82 -2.20 10.23
C TYR A 126 8.88 -1.53 11.59
N HIS A 127 9.83 -0.60 11.70
CA HIS A 127 9.78 0.46 12.68
C HIS A 127 9.53 1.81 12.00
N PHE A 128 8.80 2.69 12.63
CA PHE A 128 8.59 4.05 12.15
C PHE A 128 8.48 5.01 13.34
N ARG A 129 9.59 5.22 14.00
CA ARG A 129 9.73 6.18 15.11
C ARG A 129 9.96 7.58 14.54
N GLU A 130 11.17 7.88 14.18
CA GLU A 130 11.58 9.11 13.46
C GLU A 130 11.82 8.81 11.99
N GLU A 131 12.51 7.71 11.70
CA GLU A 131 12.78 7.22 10.34
C GLU A 131 12.01 5.94 10.06
N PHE A 132 11.68 5.73 8.78
CA PHE A 132 11.03 4.51 8.32
C PHE A 132 12.08 3.43 8.08
N GLU A 133 12.05 2.38 8.89
CA GLU A 133 13.00 1.27 8.86
C GLU A 133 12.30 -0.02 8.46
N ILE A 134 12.82 -0.69 7.45
CA ILE A 134 12.39 -2.02 7.03
C ILE A 134 13.18 -3.05 7.84
N VAL A 135 12.56 -3.64 8.87
CA VAL A 135 13.14 -4.70 9.71
C VAL A 135 13.13 -6.03 8.96
N LYS A 136 12.08 -6.25 8.16
CA LYS A 136 11.92 -7.42 7.30
C LYS A 136 11.14 -7.04 6.06
N GLU A 137 11.73 -7.32 4.90
CA GLU A 137 11.13 -7.07 3.59
C GLU A 137 9.77 -7.77 3.42
N GLN A 138 8.93 -7.21 2.57
CA GLN A 138 7.63 -7.79 2.25
C GLN A 138 7.75 -9.17 1.60
N GLN A 139 6.96 -10.12 2.10
CA GLN A 139 6.99 -11.52 1.65
C GLN A 139 5.65 -12.23 1.93
N PRO A 140 5.38 -13.37 1.28
CA PRO A 140 4.33 -14.28 1.72
C PRO A 140 4.77 -15.04 2.98
N ALA A 141 3.87 -15.24 3.94
CA ALA A 141 4.11 -16.00 5.15
C ALA A 141 2.84 -16.78 5.56
N ASP A 142 3.02 -17.92 6.24
CA ASP A 142 1.91 -18.54 6.99
C ASP A 142 1.61 -17.71 8.24
N ILE A 143 0.33 -17.51 8.55
CA ILE A 143 -0.07 -16.64 9.66
C ILE A 143 0.42 -17.17 11.02
N LYS A 144 0.49 -18.49 11.21
CA LYS A 144 0.96 -19.08 12.47
C LYS A 144 2.47 -18.96 12.63
N GLU A 145 3.23 -19.17 11.54
CA GLU A 145 4.68 -18.99 11.52
C GLU A 145 5.04 -17.50 11.76
N LEU A 146 4.28 -16.56 11.19
CA LEU A 146 4.44 -15.14 11.45
C LEU A 146 4.23 -14.82 12.94
N VAL A 147 3.16 -15.33 13.56
CA VAL A 147 2.89 -15.07 14.99
C VAL A 147 3.97 -15.71 15.87
N GLU A 148 4.48 -16.90 15.52
CA GLU A 148 5.60 -17.52 16.24
C GLU A 148 6.89 -16.68 16.15
N GLU A 149 7.21 -16.15 14.97
CA GLU A 149 8.33 -15.22 14.79
C GLU A 149 8.17 -13.98 15.66
N LEU A 150 6.99 -13.35 15.67
CA LEU A 150 6.70 -12.18 16.48
C LEU A 150 6.84 -12.46 17.98
N ASN A 151 6.38 -13.62 18.45
CA ASN A 151 6.59 -14.06 19.81
C ASN A 151 8.07 -14.23 20.17
N GLY A 152 8.86 -14.76 19.24
CA GLY A 152 10.31 -14.92 19.40
C GLY A 152 11.05 -13.59 19.50
N ARG A 153 10.54 -12.53 18.87
CA ARG A 153 11.13 -11.17 18.91
C ARG A 153 10.89 -10.48 20.27
N GLY A 154 9.79 -10.78 20.94
CA GLY A 154 9.48 -10.21 22.26
C GLY A 154 9.05 -8.75 22.23
N GLU A 155 8.89 -8.14 21.07
CA GLU A 155 8.50 -6.74 20.91
C GLU A 155 6.99 -6.56 20.95
N ARG A 156 6.52 -5.35 21.33
CA ARG A 156 5.11 -4.96 21.18
C ARG A 156 4.80 -4.83 19.67
N VAL A 157 3.64 -5.34 19.24
CA VAL A 157 3.25 -5.38 17.82
C VAL A 157 1.96 -4.60 17.57
N ILE A 158 1.89 -3.89 16.45
CA ILE A 158 0.65 -3.33 15.90
C ILE A 158 0.36 -4.00 14.54
N PHE A 159 -0.81 -4.64 14.46
CA PHE A 159 -1.32 -5.23 13.22
C PHE A 159 -2.25 -4.28 12.48
N LEU A 160 -2.15 -4.26 11.14
CA LEU A 160 -3.05 -3.54 10.25
C LEU A 160 -3.20 -4.29 8.92
N GLY A 161 -4.13 -3.86 8.10
CA GLY A 161 -4.38 -4.44 6.78
C GLY A 161 -5.66 -5.25 6.69
N ASP A 162 -5.99 -5.65 5.47
CA ASP A 162 -7.18 -6.44 5.16
C ASP A 162 -7.07 -7.91 5.59
N GLY A 163 -5.88 -8.38 5.94
CA GLY A 163 -5.66 -9.67 6.59
C GLY A 163 -6.06 -9.71 8.07
N VAL A 164 -6.24 -8.55 8.74
CA VAL A 164 -6.62 -8.54 10.17
C VAL A 164 -7.99 -9.18 10.42
N PRO A 165 -9.08 -8.83 9.74
CA PRO A 165 -10.39 -9.43 10.03
C PRO A 165 -10.43 -10.97 9.91
N PRO A 166 -9.91 -11.60 8.85
CA PRO A 166 -9.97 -13.05 8.71
C PRO A 166 -9.04 -13.79 9.68
N TYR A 167 -7.94 -13.18 10.11
CA TYR A 167 -6.93 -13.87 10.94
C TYR A 167 -6.89 -13.38 12.40
N ARG A 168 -7.72 -12.43 12.80
CA ARG A 168 -7.73 -11.85 14.13
C ARG A 168 -7.85 -12.90 15.24
N ALA A 169 -8.78 -13.84 15.10
CA ALA A 169 -8.97 -14.89 16.11
C ALA A 169 -7.72 -15.77 16.28
N VAL A 170 -7.07 -16.15 15.17
CA VAL A 170 -5.82 -16.93 15.19
C VAL A 170 -4.68 -16.14 15.82
N ILE A 171 -4.58 -14.85 15.52
CA ILE A 171 -3.59 -13.95 16.13
C ILE A 171 -3.83 -13.88 17.64
N GLU A 172 -5.04 -13.55 18.08
CA GLU A 172 -5.39 -13.40 19.51
C GLU A 172 -5.18 -14.70 20.31
N GLU A 173 -5.36 -15.86 19.65
CA GLU A 173 -5.12 -17.19 20.27
C GLU A 173 -3.62 -17.48 20.48
N LEU A 174 -2.77 -17.10 19.52
CA LEU A 174 -1.38 -17.55 19.47
C LEU A 174 -0.36 -16.51 19.92
N ILE A 175 -0.71 -15.22 19.87
CA ILE A 175 0.22 -14.13 20.20
C ILE A 175 0.48 -14.07 21.72
N LYS A 176 1.74 -13.97 22.10
CA LYS A 176 2.17 -13.90 23.52
C LYS A 176 2.73 -12.53 23.88
N VAL A 177 3.15 -11.75 22.88
CA VAL A 177 3.67 -10.40 23.12
C VAL A 177 2.54 -9.37 23.23
N PRO A 178 2.75 -8.22 23.88
CA PRO A 178 1.77 -7.14 23.87
C PRO A 178 1.46 -6.70 22.44
N HIS A 179 0.19 -6.67 22.09
CA HIS A 179 -0.21 -6.33 20.74
C HIS A 179 -1.45 -5.43 20.67
N ARG A 180 -1.65 -4.81 19.53
CA ARG A 180 -2.83 -4.01 19.19
C ARG A 180 -3.19 -4.18 17.73
N PHE A 181 -4.43 -3.83 17.39
CA PHE A 181 -4.88 -3.66 16.01
C PHE A 181 -5.06 -2.17 15.74
N ALA A 182 -4.58 -1.71 14.60
CA ALA A 182 -4.68 -0.30 14.23
C ALA A 182 -6.16 0.15 14.13
N PRO A 183 -6.49 1.36 14.55
CA PRO A 183 -7.85 1.90 14.48
C PRO A 183 -8.30 2.15 13.03
N ALA A 184 -9.61 2.30 12.83
CA ALA A 184 -10.26 2.32 11.52
C ALA A 184 -9.68 3.32 10.51
N HIS A 185 -9.22 4.48 10.96
CA HIS A 185 -8.70 5.54 10.08
C HIS A 185 -7.31 5.26 9.49
N VAL A 186 -6.57 4.26 10.01
CA VAL A 186 -5.21 3.92 9.56
C VAL A 186 -4.99 2.41 9.33
N ASN A 187 -6.05 1.61 9.42
CA ASN A 187 -5.93 0.14 9.38
C ASN A 187 -6.05 -0.49 7.98
N ARG A 188 -6.08 0.32 6.93
CA ARG A 188 -6.22 -0.15 5.54
C ARG A 188 -5.19 0.51 4.64
N GLN A 189 -5.06 -0.07 3.44
CA GLN A 189 -4.36 0.54 2.33
C GLN A 189 -4.99 1.90 2.02
N ARG A 190 -4.17 2.89 1.69
CA ARG A 190 -4.63 4.23 1.30
C ARG A 190 -3.62 4.95 0.43
N ALA A 191 -4.13 5.75 -0.50
CA ALA A 191 -3.29 6.46 -1.45
C ALA A 191 -2.48 7.59 -0.80
N ALA A 192 -2.92 8.14 0.34
CA ALA A 192 -2.15 9.12 1.08
C ALA A 192 -0.77 8.58 1.48
N SER A 193 -0.69 7.34 1.97
CA SER A 193 0.59 6.71 2.34
C SER A 193 1.42 6.36 1.13
N VAL A 194 0.77 5.92 0.03
CA VAL A 194 1.47 5.68 -1.26
C VAL A 194 2.09 6.98 -1.77
N ALA A 195 1.34 8.10 -1.76
CA ALA A 195 1.86 9.41 -2.21
C ALA A 195 2.95 9.95 -1.28
N ALA A 196 2.78 9.81 0.04
CA ALA A 196 3.75 10.30 1.02
C ALA A 196 5.08 9.54 0.94
N LEU A 197 5.06 8.20 0.94
CA LEU A 197 6.26 7.38 0.75
C LEU A 197 6.83 7.57 -0.66
N GLY A 198 5.97 7.71 -1.67
CA GLY A 198 6.36 8.05 -3.04
C GLY A 198 7.09 9.40 -3.12
N SER A 199 6.70 10.38 -2.31
CA SER A 199 7.43 11.67 -2.24
C SER A 199 8.85 11.51 -1.70
N VAL A 200 9.05 10.62 -0.73
CA VAL A 200 10.39 10.27 -0.23
C VAL A 200 11.21 9.60 -1.35
N TYR A 201 10.64 8.62 -2.04
CA TYR A 201 11.30 7.91 -3.14
C TYR A 201 11.63 8.84 -4.32
N LEU A 202 10.74 9.81 -4.61
CA LEU A 202 11.03 10.83 -5.63
C LEU A 202 12.26 11.67 -5.25
N ALA A 203 12.35 12.12 -4.00
CA ALA A 203 13.49 12.88 -3.51
C ALA A 203 14.80 12.07 -3.54
N GLU A 204 14.73 10.75 -3.38
CA GLU A 204 15.85 9.83 -3.50
C GLU A 204 16.17 9.45 -4.96
N GLY A 205 15.41 9.93 -5.94
CA GLY A 205 15.58 9.60 -7.35
C GLY A 205 15.12 8.18 -7.73
N LYS A 206 14.35 7.52 -6.88
CA LYS A 206 13.78 6.18 -7.14
C LYS A 206 12.54 6.31 -8.02
N THR A 207 12.76 6.51 -9.29
CA THR A 207 11.71 6.66 -10.32
C THR A 207 11.91 5.69 -11.46
N GLU A 208 10.85 5.40 -12.18
CA GLU A 208 10.84 4.57 -13.38
C GLU A 208 9.96 5.21 -14.46
N THR A 209 10.19 4.83 -15.68
CA THR A 209 9.32 5.24 -16.78
C THR A 209 8.04 4.41 -16.81
N ALA A 210 7.00 4.91 -17.47
CA ALA A 210 5.79 4.13 -17.70
C ALA A 210 6.04 2.82 -18.47
N MET A 211 7.11 2.71 -19.23
CA MET A 211 7.47 1.48 -19.96
C MET A 211 8.10 0.44 -19.02
N GLU A 212 8.93 0.87 -18.07
CA GLU A 212 9.66 0.02 -17.14
C GLU A 212 8.76 -0.52 -16.03
N HIS A 213 7.79 0.28 -15.58
CA HIS A 213 6.92 -0.08 -14.46
C HIS A 213 6.24 -1.43 -14.65
N LYS A 214 6.35 -2.30 -13.64
CA LYS A 214 5.68 -3.61 -13.56
C LYS A 214 5.23 -3.87 -12.13
N PRO A 215 4.01 -4.41 -11.93
CA PRO A 215 3.59 -4.86 -10.62
C PRO A 215 4.41 -6.06 -10.13
N ASP A 216 4.65 -6.12 -8.81
CA ASP A 216 5.31 -7.24 -8.14
C ASP A 216 4.30 -8.33 -7.81
N TYR A 217 4.46 -9.47 -8.44
CA TYR A 217 3.66 -10.66 -8.16
C TYR A 217 4.45 -11.63 -7.27
N LEU A 218 4.38 -11.47 -5.95
CA LEU A 218 5.06 -12.37 -5.01
C LEU A 218 4.52 -13.81 -5.05
N ARG A 219 3.37 -14.04 -5.68
CA ARG A 219 2.81 -15.38 -5.94
C ARG A 219 2.27 -15.43 -7.35
N LYS A 220 2.39 -16.61 -7.99
CA LYS A 220 1.75 -16.87 -9.29
C LYS A 220 0.24 -16.69 -9.19
N SER A 221 -0.41 -16.22 -10.23
CA SER A 221 -1.86 -16.10 -10.31
C SER A 221 -2.54 -17.46 -10.09
N GLN A 222 -3.82 -17.46 -9.72
CA GLN A 222 -4.58 -18.71 -9.54
C GLN A 222 -4.57 -19.56 -10.82
N ALA A 223 -4.72 -18.93 -11.98
CA ALA A 223 -4.71 -19.60 -13.28
C ALA A 223 -3.34 -20.23 -13.66
N GLU A 224 -2.23 -19.69 -13.14
CA GLU A 224 -0.88 -20.25 -13.35
C GLU A 224 -0.53 -21.36 -12.37
N ARG A 225 -1.28 -21.49 -11.26
CA ARG A 225 -1.10 -22.54 -10.26
C ARG A 225 -1.96 -23.79 -10.53
N GLU A 226 -3.00 -23.64 -11.34
CA GLU A 226 -3.93 -24.71 -11.71
C GLU A 226 -3.56 -25.37 -13.07
N ARG A 227 -2.43 -24.95 -13.66
CA ARG A 227 -1.78 -25.58 -14.80
C ARG A 227 -0.61 -26.47 -14.36
#